data_cb915e4dbc65e3057b7a946899ba1d7f
#
_entry.id   cb915e4dbc65e3057b7a946899ba1d7f
#
_cell.length_a   1.000
_cell.length_b   1.000
_cell.length_c   1.000
_cell.angle_alpha   90.00
_cell.angle_beta   90.00
_cell.angle_gamma   90.00
#
_symmetry.space_group_name_H-M   'P 1'
#
loop_
_entity.id
_entity.type
_entity.pdbx_description
1 polymer ?
#
loop_
_entity_poly.entity_id
_entity_poly.type
_entity_poly.pdbx_seq_one_letter_code
_entity_poly.pdbx_strand_id
1 'polypeptide(L)'
;MKANISLLGSLALAGLALVGCQKPAEKTAAGSTAASTTVTTSTETSSSMAGKTIRIATEGTYKPFSITKADGSLTGFDVDFIRALCAEMKANCEIKPQDWDGLLPGLMAKKYDVVIDAMSITPERQAQVDFTDPYFTNTLVFLTKQGSP
;
A
#
# COMPACT_ATOMS: atom_id res chain seq x y z
N MET A 1 46.02 -3.78 -7.65
CA MET A 1 46.51 -4.25 -8.98
C MET A 1 45.41 -4.03 -9.99
N LYS A 2 45.66 -3.07 -10.92
CA LYS A 2 45.23 -2.93 -12.32
C LYS A 2 43.75 -3.13 -12.60
N ALA A 3 42.90 -2.11 -12.76
CA ALA A 3 42.75 -1.21 -13.93
C ALA A 3 42.60 -1.95 -15.27
N ASN A 4 41.37 -1.86 -15.87
CA ASN A 4 41.27 -1.70 -17.30
C ASN A 4 40.00 -0.91 -17.68
N ILE A 5 40.29 0.21 -18.27
CA ILE A 5 39.45 1.17 -19.00
C ILE A 5 39.44 0.74 -20.48
N SER A 6 38.29 0.80 -21.15
CA SER A 6 38.13 0.96 -22.59
C SER A 6 36.73 1.48 -22.83
N LEU A 7 36.46 2.64 -23.15
CA LEU A 7 36.68 3.68 -24.16
C LEU A 7 36.21 3.28 -25.57
N LEU A 8 35.42 4.20 -26.11
CA LEU A 8 35.08 4.51 -27.50
C LEU A 8 33.88 3.79 -28.17
N GLY A 9 32.90 4.61 -28.53
CA GLY A 9 32.47 4.76 -29.87
C GLY A 9 31.23 5.66 -30.03
N SER A 10 31.48 6.91 -30.39
CA SER A 10 30.53 7.87 -30.96
C SER A 10 29.89 7.34 -32.27
N LEU A 11 28.63 7.71 -32.57
CA LEU A 11 28.32 8.42 -33.79
C LEU A 11 26.90 8.99 -33.79
N ALA A 12 26.82 10.24 -34.13
CA ALA A 12 25.64 11.06 -34.36
C ALA A 12 24.97 10.67 -35.68
N LEU A 13 23.67 10.92 -35.83
CA LEU A 13 23.14 11.56 -37.05
C LEU A 13 21.78 12.24 -36.76
N ALA A 14 21.73 13.47 -37.21
CA ALA A 14 20.61 14.40 -37.18
C ALA A 14 19.54 14.03 -38.22
N GLY A 15 18.29 14.44 -37.94
CA GLY A 15 17.21 14.44 -38.92
C GLY A 15 16.14 15.43 -38.52
N LEU A 16 16.20 16.59 -39.15
CA LEU A 16 15.29 17.74 -39.10
C LEU A 16 14.13 17.54 -40.09
N ALA A 17 12.88 17.95 -39.75
CA ALA A 17 11.86 18.56 -40.59
C ALA A 17 10.54 18.63 -39.82
N LEU A 18 10.08 19.79 -39.44
CA LEU A 18 9.32 20.87 -40.10
C LEU A 18 7.81 20.61 -40.17
N VAL A 19 7.09 21.40 -39.36
CA VAL A 19 5.97 22.31 -39.69
C VAL A 19 4.64 21.72 -40.15
N GLY A 20 3.59 22.11 -39.42
CA GLY A 20 2.22 22.00 -39.85
C GLY A 20 1.24 22.54 -38.81
N CYS A 21 1.23 23.86 -38.58
CA CYS A 21 0.11 24.59 -38.01
C CYS A 21 -1.06 24.63 -38.97
N GLN A 22 -2.25 24.23 -38.54
CA GLN A 22 -3.52 24.81 -39.06
C GLN A 22 -4.64 24.68 -38.04
N LYS A 23 -5.17 25.80 -37.63
CA LYS A 23 -6.51 26.10 -37.12
C LYS A 23 -7.08 27.14 -38.11
N PRO A 24 -8.37 27.41 -38.29
CA PRO A 24 -9.59 27.02 -37.58
C PRO A 24 -10.78 26.63 -38.49
N ALA A 25 -11.91 26.21 -37.96
CA ALA A 25 -13.24 26.81 -38.14
C ALA A 25 -14.38 25.87 -37.71
N GLU A 26 -15.19 26.41 -36.93
CA GLU A 26 -16.54 26.13 -36.47
C GLU A 26 -17.52 25.64 -37.56
N LYS A 27 -18.35 24.61 -37.27
CA LYS A 27 -19.80 24.65 -37.49
C LYS A 27 -20.54 23.48 -36.87
N THR A 28 -21.52 23.84 -36.09
CA THR A 28 -22.68 23.16 -35.51
C THR A 28 -23.34 22.14 -36.43
N ALA A 29 -23.67 20.93 -35.85
CA ALA A 29 -24.95 20.29 -36.06
C ALA A 29 -25.15 19.07 -35.14
N ALA A 30 -26.29 18.97 -34.52
CA ALA A 30 -26.79 17.94 -33.64
C ALA A 30 -26.81 16.56 -34.29
N GLY A 31 -26.43 15.52 -33.51
CA GLY A 31 -26.62 14.12 -33.87
C GLY A 31 -26.44 13.27 -32.63
N SER A 32 -27.60 13.01 -31.98
CA SER A 32 -27.68 12.04 -30.88
C SER A 32 -27.36 10.66 -31.39
N THR A 33 -26.21 10.10 -31.00
CA THR A 33 -25.95 8.68 -31.17
C THR A 33 -25.44 8.17 -29.82
N ALA A 34 -26.26 7.34 -29.20
CA ALA A 34 -25.95 6.65 -27.97
C ALA A 34 -24.66 5.83 -28.17
N ALA A 35 -23.55 6.30 -27.66
CA ALA A 35 -22.34 5.51 -27.53
C ALA A 35 -22.54 4.54 -26.39
N SER A 36 -22.78 3.28 -26.74
CA SER A 36 -22.72 2.15 -25.81
C SER A 36 -21.29 2.09 -25.28
N THR A 37 -21.10 2.62 -24.07
CA THR A 37 -19.83 2.48 -23.36
C THR A 37 -19.71 1.01 -22.96
N THR A 38 -18.98 0.26 -23.75
CA THR A 38 -18.53 -1.07 -23.37
C THR A 38 -17.58 -0.87 -22.19
N VAL A 39 -18.08 -1.09 -20.98
CA VAL A 39 -17.24 -1.21 -19.78
C VAL A 39 -16.40 -2.44 -20.00
N THR A 40 -15.17 -2.22 -20.46
CA THR A 40 -14.13 -3.26 -20.43
C THR A 40 -13.85 -3.51 -18.97
N THR A 41 -14.48 -4.53 -18.40
CA THR A 41 -14.09 -5.10 -17.12
C THR A 41 -12.66 -5.60 -17.30
N SER A 42 -11.70 -4.79 -16.89
CA SER A 42 -10.34 -5.24 -16.67
C SER A 42 -10.41 -6.36 -15.64
N THR A 43 -10.34 -7.60 -16.10
CA THR A 43 -10.05 -8.74 -15.24
C THR A 43 -8.64 -8.49 -14.72
N GLU A 44 -8.56 -7.82 -13.58
CA GLU A 44 -7.32 -7.76 -12.83
C GLU A 44 -6.91 -9.20 -12.57
N THR A 45 -5.75 -9.57 -13.09
CA THR A 45 -5.09 -10.82 -12.75
C THR A 45 -4.73 -10.70 -11.27
N SER A 46 -5.68 -11.00 -10.40
CA SER A 46 -5.45 -11.19 -8.97
C SER A 46 -4.39 -12.24 -8.86
N SER A 47 -3.16 -11.80 -8.59
CA SER A 47 -2.08 -12.73 -8.22
C SER A 47 -2.61 -13.52 -7.02
N SER A 48 -3.07 -14.74 -7.27
CA SER A 48 -3.74 -15.56 -6.26
C SER A 48 -2.78 -15.75 -5.08
N MET A 49 -3.19 -15.28 -3.91
CA MET A 49 -2.49 -15.52 -2.64
C MET A 49 -2.87 -16.86 -2.02
N ALA A 50 -3.75 -17.62 -2.71
CA ALA A 50 -4.22 -18.90 -2.24
C ALA A 50 -3.06 -19.88 -1.94
N GLY A 51 -3.05 -20.42 -0.74
CA GLY A 51 -2.03 -21.34 -0.26
C GLY A 51 -0.67 -20.73 0.08
N LYS A 52 -0.45 -19.44 -0.14
CA LYS A 52 0.79 -18.76 0.29
C LYS A 52 0.75 -18.50 1.79
N THR A 53 1.91 -18.61 2.43
CA THR A 53 2.06 -18.22 3.84
C THR A 53 2.42 -16.74 3.92
N ILE A 54 1.68 -15.99 4.74
CA ILE A 54 1.90 -14.57 5.03
C ILE A 54 2.21 -14.46 6.52
N ARG A 55 3.39 -13.95 6.83
CA ARG A 55 3.82 -13.69 8.22
C ARG A 55 3.38 -12.28 8.59
N ILE A 56 2.66 -12.14 9.69
CA ILE A 56 2.04 -10.90 10.12
C ILE A 56 2.47 -10.58 11.53
N ALA A 57 2.83 -9.32 11.79
CA ALA A 57 3.16 -8.82 13.13
C ALA A 57 2.14 -7.78 13.59
N THR A 58 1.85 -7.80 14.89
CA THR A 58 1.04 -6.80 15.62
C THR A 58 1.57 -6.66 17.04
N GLU A 59 1.37 -5.52 17.70
CA GLU A 59 1.90 -5.30 19.06
C GLU A 59 1.25 -6.22 20.10
N GLY A 60 -0.06 -6.37 20.04
CA GLY A 60 -0.80 -7.20 21.01
C GLY A 60 -1.06 -6.55 22.36
N THR A 61 -0.76 -5.25 22.54
CA THR A 61 -1.03 -4.47 23.75
C THR A 61 -1.92 -3.25 23.50
N TYR A 62 -2.34 -3.02 22.27
CA TYR A 62 -3.10 -1.84 21.84
C TYR A 62 -4.60 -2.12 21.74
N LYS A 63 -5.32 -1.99 22.88
CA LYS A 63 -6.78 -2.12 22.94
C LYS A 63 -7.48 -0.95 22.22
N PRO A 64 -8.58 -1.19 21.46
CA PRO A 64 -9.23 -2.48 21.19
C PRO A 64 -8.68 -3.18 19.94
N PHE A 65 -7.62 -2.70 19.33
CA PHE A 65 -7.10 -3.13 18.01
C PHE A 65 -6.36 -4.46 18.09
N SER A 66 -5.35 -4.56 18.96
CA SER A 66 -4.61 -5.80 19.17
C SER A 66 -4.41 -6.08 20.67
N ILE A 67 -4.70 -7.31 21.09
CA ILE A 67 -4.71 -7.72 22.49
C ILE A 67 -4.15 -9.13 22.57
N THR A 68 -3.11 -9.32 23.38
CA THR A 68 -2.64 -10.64 23.78
C THR A 68 -3.40 -11.09 25.01
N LYS A 69 -4.08 -12.22 24.93
CA LYS A 69 -4.79 -12.83 26.07
C LYS A 69 -3.82 -13.55 27.00
N ALA A 70 -4.32 -13.95 28.17
CA ALA A 70 -3.53 -14.70 29.16
C ALA A 70 -3.02 -16.07 28.66
N ASP A 71 -3.72 -16.66 27.68
CA ASP A 71 -3.33 -17.90 27.04
C ASP A 71 -2.33 -17.70 25.87
N GLY A 72 -1.89 -16.46 25.65
CA GLY A 72 -0.99 -16.09 24.54
C GLY A 72 -1.68 -15.88 23.19
N SER A 73 -2.98 -16.13 23.08
CA SER A 73 -3.72 -15.90 21.84
C SER A 73 -3.94 -14.40 21.59
N LEU A 74 -3.95 -14.02 20.31
CA LEU A 74 -4.21 -12.64 19.88
C LEU A 74 -5.70 -12.46 19.54
N THR A 75 -6.24 -11.29 19.87
CA THR A 75 -7.61 -10.87 19.55
C THR A 75 -7.66 -9.35 19.37
N GLY A 76 -8.79 -8.82 18.90
CA GLY A 76 -9.02 -7.39 18.69
C GLY A 76 -9.35 -7.08 17.24
N PHE A 77 -9.71 -5.83 16.98
CA PHE A 77 -10.20 -5.39 15.67
C PHE A 77 -9.20 -5.72 14.54
N ASP A 78 -7.94 -5.36 14.69
CA ASP A 78 -6.91 -5.60 13.69
C ASP A 78 -6.67 -7.09 13.44
N VAL A 79 -6.69 -7.88 14.52
CA VAL A 79 -6.48 -9.33 14.44
C VAL A 79 -7.64 -10.02 13.72
N ASP A 80 -8.87 -9.59 14.00
CA ASP A 80 -10.07 -10.15 13.35
C ASP A 80 -10.17 -9.69 11.90
N PHE A 81 -9.83 -8.44 11.62
CA PHE A 81 -9.79 -7.88 10.27
C PHE A 81 -8.77 -8.62 9.39
N ILE A 82 -7.53 -8.79 9.86
CA ILE A 82 -6.52 -9.49 9.06
C ILE A 82 -6.84 -10.97 8.86
N ARG A 83 -7.48 -11.62 9.84
CA ARG A 83 -7.97 -13.00 9.68
C ARG A 83 -9.03 -13.12 8.59
N ALA A 84 -9.96 -12.16 8.54
CA ALA A 84 -10.98 -12.11 7.49
C ALA A 84 -10.36 -11.91 6.11
N LEU A 85 -9.37 -11.01 5.98
CA LEU A 85 -8.61 -10.82 4.73
C LEU A 85 -7.87 -12.11 4.32
N CYS A 86 -7.22 -12.77 5.25
CA CYS A 86 -6.54 -14.04 4.97
C CYS A 86 -7.49 -15.13 4.46
N ALA A 87 -8.67 -15.22 5.05
CA ALA A 87 -9.70 -16.15 4.63
C ALA A 87 -10.19 -15.85 3.21
N GLU A 88 -10.44 -14.57 2.90
CA GLU A 88 -10.84 -14.13 1.56
C GLU A 88 -9.76 -14.41 0.52
N MET A 89 -8.51 -14.13 0.83
CA MET A 89 -7.36 -14.42 -0.03
C MET A 89 -7.04 -15.93 -0.12
N LYS A 90 -7.65 -16.76 0.72
CA LYS A 90 -7.31 -18.19 0.88
C LYS A 90 -5.84 -18.41 1.20
N ALA A 91 -5.22 -17.48 1.93
CA ALA A 91 -3.84 -17.50 2.34
C ALA A 91 -3.67 -18.14 3.73
N ASN A 92 -2.48 -18.69 3.99
CA ASN A 92 -2.09 -19.18 5.31
C ASN A 92 -1.43 -18.02 6.08
N CYS A 93 -2.12 -17.45 7.07
CA CYS A 93 -1.59 -16.32 7.80
C CYS A 93 -1.08 -16.72 9.19
N GLU A 94 0.18 -16.38 9.46
CA GLU A 94 0.82 -16.53 10.76
C GLU A 94 0.88 -15.17 11.44
N ILE A 95 0.05 -14.94 12.47
CA ILE A 95 0.00 -13.68 13.20
C ILE A 95 0.78 -13.86 14.50
N LYS A 96 1.77 -12.99 14.75
CA LYS A 96 2.64 -13.05 15.94
C LYS A 96 2.73 -11.69 16.61
N PRO A 97 2.81 -11.67 17.96
CA PRO A 97 3.07 -10.43 18.69
C PRO A 97 4.53 -9.99 18.48
N GLN A 98 4.73 -8.69 18.41
CA GLN A 98 6.03 -8.04 18.28
C GLN A 98 5.96 -6.68 18.97
N ASP A 99 6.93 -6.35 19.80
CA ASP A 99 6.98 -5.04 20.46
C ASP A 99 6.96 -3.90 19.43
N TRP A 100 6.30 -2.80 19.77
CA TRP A 100 6.10 -1.64 18.90
C TRP A 100 7.38 -1.18 18.20
N ASP A 101 8.46 -0.98 18.97
CA ASP A 101 9.74 -0.51 18.42
C ASP A 101 10.37 -1.48 17.43
N GLY A 102 9.96 -2.73 17.45
CA GLY A 102 10.42 -3.78 16.53
C GLY A 102 9.61 -3.91 15.25
N LEU A 103 8.39 -3.32 15.18
CA LEU A 103 7.49 -3.53 14.05
C LEU A 103 8.08 -3.07 12.71
N LEU A 104 8.47 -1.82 12.55
CA LEU A 104 9.02 -1.33 11.28
C LEU A 104 10.41 -1.91 10.98
N PRO A 105 11.37 -1.93 11.93
CA PRO A 105 12.65 -2.55 11.67
C PRO A 105 12.56 -4.03 11.28
N GLY A 106 11.64 -4.78 11.88
CA GLY A 106 11.43 -6.17 11.56
C GLY A 106 10.82 -6.39 10.17
N LEU A 107 9.90 -5.51 9.74
CA LEU A 107 9.34 -5.51 8.39
C LEU A 107 10.43 -5.24 7.35
N MET A 108 11.24 -4.20 7.57
CA MET A 108 12.37 -3.87 6.70
C MET A 108 13.40 -5.02 6.62
N ALA A 109 13.62 -5.71 7.74
CA ALA A 109 14.49 -6.89 7.80
C ALA A 109 13.83 -8.18 7.27
N LYS A 110 12.59 -8.09 6.75
CA LYS A 110 11.83 -9.21 6.20
C LYS A 110 11.60 -10.36 7.20
N LYS A 111 11.51 -10.05 8.50
CA LYS A 111 11.14 -11.03 9.53
C LYS A 111 9.69 -11.46 9.38
N TYR A 112 8.84 -10.57 8.91
CA TYR A 112 7.44 -10.75 8.53
C TYR A 112 7.13 -9.93 7.28
N ASP A 113 6.00 -10.18 6.70
CA ASP A 113 5.62 -9.64 5.39
C ASP A 113 4.63 -8.47 5.53
N VAL A 114 3.88 -8.42 6.63
CA VAL A 114 2.85 -7.42 6.91
C VAL A 114 2.89 -7.04 8.39
N VAL A 115 2.63 -5.77 8.66
CA VAL A 115 2.32 -5.23 10.00
C VAL A 115 0.88 -4.74 9.99
N ILE A 116 0.11 -5.11 11.02
CA ILE A 116 -1.21 -4.55 11.29
C ILE A 116 -1.30 -4.15 12.75
N ASP A 117 -1.50 -2.86 13.02
CA ASP A 117 -1.47 -2.35 14.39
C ASP A 117 -2.10 -0.95 14.53
N ALA A 118 -3.16 -0.65 13.78
CA ALA A 118 -3.78 0.68 13.69
C ALA A 118 -2.75 1.81 13.53
N MET A 119 -1.64 1.52 12.86
CA MET A 119 -0.50 2.42 12.71
C MET A 119 -0.86 3.60 11.81
N SER A 120 -0.70 4.83 12.32
CA SER A 120 -0.92 6.03 11.53
C SER A 120 0.04 6.13 10.35
N ILE A 121 -0.49 6.48 9.19
CA ILE A 121 0.29 6.77 7.99
C ILE A 121 0.93 8.15 8.17
N THR A 122 2.26 8.21 8.22
CA THR A 122 3.01 9.46 8.29
C THR A 122 4.08 9.51 7.19
N PRO A 123 4.50 10.73 6.74
CA PRO A 123 5.55 10.84 5.74
C PRO A 123 6.84 10.13 6.12
N GLU A 124 7.22 10.17 7.40
CA GLU A 124 8.45 9.53 7.90
C GLU A 124 8.37 8.01 7.79
N ARG A 125 7.20 7.42 8.03
CA ARG A 125 6.99 5.98 7.89
C ARG A 125 6.86 5.57 6.43
N GLN A 126 6.16 6.36 5.61
CA GLN A 126 6.05 6.13 4.17
C GLN A 126 7.40 6.18 3.45
N ALA A 127 8.38 6.91 3.98
CA ALA A 127 9.74 6.91 3.46
C ALA A 127 10.48 5.58 3.70
N GLN A 128 9.97 4.71 4.57
CA GLN A 128 10.62 3.47 4.97
C GLN A 128 9.89 2.22 4.49
N VAL A 129 8.56 2.26 4.48
CA VAL A 129 7.68 1.13 4.14
C VAL A 129 6.46 1.60 3.34
N ASP A 130 5.88 0.69 2.57
CA ASP A 130 4.63 0.93 1.88
C ASP A 130 3.43 0.74 2.81
N PHE A 131 2.39 1.52 2.59
CA PHE A 131 1.11 1.40 3.28
C PHE A 131 0.00 1.01 2.30
N THR A 132 -0.99 0.30 2.81
CA THR A 132 -2.26 0.09 2.10
C THR A 132 -3.13 1.34 2.17
N ASP A 133 -4.29 1.30 1.51
CA ASP A 133 -5.35 2.26 1.81
C ASP A 133 -5.74 2.18 3.30
N PRO A 134 -6.16 3.32 3.91
CA PRO A 134 -6.59 3.32 5.30
C PRO A 134 -7.81 2.42 5.51
N TYR A 135 -7.73 1.49 6.45
CA TYR A 135 -8.85 0.62 6.85
C TYR A 135 -9.60 1.13 8.09
N PHE A 136 -9.05 2.14 8.76
CA PHE A 136 -9.64 2.77 9.94
C PHE A 136 -9.24 4.25 9.99
N THR A 137 -10.15 5.11 10.45
CA THR A 137 -9.88 6.53 10.70
C THR A 137 -10.09 6.87 12.17
N ASN A 138 -9.18 7.63 12.75
CA ASN A 138 -9.31 8.16 14.10
C ASN A 138 -9.02 9.66 14.11
N THR A 139 -9.44 10.31 15.20
CA THR A 139 -9.15 11.72 15.43
C THR A 139 -8.31 11.84 16.69
N LEU A 140 -7.19 12.57 16.61
CA LEU A 140 -6.42 12.94 17.79
C LEU A 140 -7.18 14.03 18.55
N VAL A 141 -7.32 13.85 19.86
CA VAL A 141 -7.94 14.82 20.75
C VAL A 141 -7.05 15.05 21.96
N PHE A 142 -7.09 16.27 22.48
CA PHE A 142 -6.45 16.59 23.75
C PHE A 142 -7.44 16.37 24.89
N LEU A 143 -7.00 15.64 25.92
CA LEU A 143 -7.77 15.51 27.14
C LEU A 143 -7.22 16.48 28.18
N THR A 144 -8.09 17.31 28.73
CA THR A 144 -7.76 18.23 29.83
C THR A 144 -8.70 17.99 31.01
N LYS A 145 -8.28 18.41 32.20
CA LYS A 145 -9.17 18.42 33.36
C LYS A 145 -10.33 19.37 33.10
N GLN A 146 -11.55 18.98 33.51
CA GLN A 146 -12.73 19.84 33.40
C GLN A 146 -12.47 21.19 34.10
N GLY A 147 -12.70 22.31 33.38
CA GLY A 147 -12.45 23.67 33.89
C GLY A 147 -11.01 24.15 33.70
N SER A 148 -10.16 23.41 32.94
CA SER A 148 -8.88 23.96 32.48
C SER A 148 -9.09 25.04 31.41
N PRO A 149 -8.27 26.11 31.40
CA PRO A 149 -8.37 27.16 30.41
C PRO A 149 -8.07 26.65 28.98
#